data_7bf0857c32e493a72aea11a348c28e3b
#
_entry.id   7bf0857c32e493a72aea11a348c28e3b
#
_cell.length_a   1.000
_cell.length_b   1.000
_cell.length_c   1.000
_cell.angle_alpha   90.00
_cell.angle_beta   90.00
_cell.angle_gamma   90.00
#
_symmetry.space_group_name_H-M   'P 1'
#
loop_
_entity.id
_entity.type
_entity.pdbx_description
1 polymer ?
#
loop_
_entity_poly.entity_id
_entity_poly.type
_entity_poly.pdbx_seq_one_letter_code
_entity_poly.pdbx_strand_id
1 'polypeptide(L)'
;MAIITLTSDWGTADYYAAAVKGVILSQLPDATLVDITHDIAPYSIAQAGFILRNCYRNFPEGTIHIIAVETIESDVNPHVVVKAHGQYFISTDNGIFSHIFDDGFEEAVFIDVEQDTDFFTFSTRDRFAKVAVMIAQGAPLSQIGAKRERLNDGGVFCATVKNNIIEGIVIHIDAYDNLITNITRKRFDEVGQGRDFVIKVKGDLYTIEELSESYDDVDPLDPVALFGTHGYLEIALNHAKMASLWGIDLRSTIQVVFKEP
;
A
#
# COMPACT_ATOMS: atom_id res chain seq x y z
N MET A 1 21.92 9.99 10.58
CA MET A 1 21.21 8.89 11.25
C MET A 1 20.25 8.30 10.23
N ALA A 2 20.34 7.01 9.94
CA ALA A 2 19.50 6.37 8.92
C ALA A 2 18.14 6.00 9.51
N ILE A 3 17.06 6.23 8.77
CA ILE A 3 15.72 5.74 9.09
C ILE A 3 15.45 4.54 8.20
N ILE A 4 15.10 3.40 8.80
CA ILE A 4 14.75 2.18 8.09
C ILE A 4 13.36 1.75 8.55
N THR A 5 12.43 1.58 7.62
CA THR A 5 11.09 1.13 7.94
C THR A 5 10.87 -0.32 7.54
N LEU A 6 9.99 -1.01 8.26
CA LEU A 6 9.63 -2.40 8.02
C LEU A 6 8.13 -2.51 7.74
N THR A 7 7.79 -3.21 6.65
CA THR A 7 6.41 -3.60 6.30
C THR A 7 6.41 -5.08 5.98
N SER A 8 5.59 -5.89 6.63
CA SER A 8 5.56 -7.34 6.40
C SER A 8 4.21 -7.98 6.69
N ASP A 9 4.07 -9.25 6.32
CA ASP A 9 2.93 -10.12 6.59
C ASP A 9 3.22 -11.18 7.67
N TRP A 10 4.22 -10.93 8.54
CA TRP A 10 4.68 -11.91 9.54
C TRP A 10 3.88 -11.90 10.84
N GLY A 11 3.05 -10.88 11.06
CA GLY A 11 2.47 -10.63 12.38
C GLY A 11 3.52 -10.20 13.39
N THR A 12 3.11 -10.17 14.65
CA THR A 12 3.95 -9.75 15.79
C THR A 12 4.24 -10.87 16.79
N ALA A 13 3.68 -12.07 16.55
CA ALA A 13 3.80 -13.21 17.46
C ALA A 13 5.14 -13.96 17.33
N ASP A 14 5.75 -13.92 16.14
CA ASP A 14 6.95 -14.65 15.82
C ASP A 14 8.22 -13.80 15.84
N TYR A 15 9.36 -14.42 15.71
CA TYR A 15 10.70 -13.82 15.81
C TYR A 15 11.15 -13.03 14.57
N TYR A 16 10.44 -13.09 13.45
CA TYR A 16 10.92 -12.60 12.15
C TYR A 16 11.31 -11.13 12.17
N ALA A 17 10.42 -10.26 12.63
CA ALA A 17 10.69 -8.82 12.71
C ALA A 17 11.87 -8.51 13.64
N ALA A 18 11.96 -9.19 14.79
CA ALA A 18 13.05 -9.02 15.74
C ALA A 18 14.39 -9.46 15.15
N ALA A 19 14.43 -10.56 14.40
CA ALA A 19 15.65 -11.05 13.76
C ALA A 19 16.18 -10.07 12.70
N VAL A 20 15.32 -9.51 11.85
CA VAL A 20 15.70 -8.47 10.87
C VAL A 20 16.25 -7.23 11.55
N LYS A 21 15.55 -6.73 12.58
CA LYS A 21 16.00 -5.57 13.37
C LYS A 21 17.35 -5.82 14.05
N GLY A 22 17.54 -7.02 14.61
CA GLY A 22 18.81 -7.40 15.24
C GLY A 22 19.99 -7.37 14.28
N VAL A 23 19.81 -7.87 13.05
CA VAL A 23 20.84 -7.83 12.00
C VAL A 23 21.18 -6.39 11.61
N ILE A 24 20.17 -5.53 11.44
CA ILE A 24 20.41 -4.12 11.11
C ILE A 24 21.15 -3.41 12.26
N LEU A 25 20.66 -3.54 13.49
CA LEU A 25 21.22 -2.86 14.66
C LEU A 25 22.63 -3.34 15.02
N SER A 26 22.98 -4.59 14.70
CA SER A 26 24.35 -5.09 14.91
C SER A 26 25.38 -4.38 14.03
N GLN A 27 24.96 -3.82 12.89
CA GLN A 27 25.84 -3.13 11.94
C GLN A 27 25.60 -1.61 11.94
N LEU A 28 24.43 -1.15 12.33
CA LEU A 28 24.02 0.25 12.42
C LEU A 28 23.34 0.52 13.78
N PRO A 29 24.09 0.57 14.89
CA PRO A 29 23.51 0.73 16.23
C PRO A 29 22.66 2.00 16.39
N ASP A 30 22.99 3.05 15.63
CA ASP A 30 22.31 4.35 15.69
C ASP A 30 21.16 4.46 14.66
N ALA A 31 20.77 3.40 13.99
CA ALA A 31 19.65 3.44 13.04
C ALA A 31 18.31 3.60 13.78
N THR A 32 17.44 4.43 13.24
CA THR A 32 16.05 4.49 13.69
C THR A 32 15.23 3.47 12.90
N LEU A 33 14.70 2.46 13.59
CA LEU A 33 13.83 1.45 13.01
C LEU A 33 12.37 1.79 13.30
N VAL A 34 11.55 1.84 12.25
CA VAL A 34 10.11 2.14 12.35
C VAL A 34 9.31 1.00 11.73
N ASP A 35 8.41 0.41 12.48
CA ASP A 35 7.45 -0.53 11.92
C ASP A 35 6.29 0.26 11.30
N ILE A 36 6.09 0.10 9.99
CA ILE A 36 4.86 0.56 9.35
C ILE A 36 3.73 -0.36 9.80
N THR A 37 3.88 -1.64 9.52
CA THR A 37 3.00 -2.71 10.02
C THR A 37 3.63 -4.08 9.75
N HIS A 38 3.29 -5.05 10.58
CA HIS A 38 3.57 -6.47 10.36
C HIS A 38 2.29 -7.29 10.13
N ASP A 39 1.13 -6.62 10.11
CA ASP A 39 -0.20 -7.24 10.04
C ASP A 39 -0.81 -7.17 8.62
N ILE A 40 0.03 -7.19 7.59
CA ILE A 40 -0.43 -7.40 6.22
C ILE A 40 -1.02 -8.81 6.12
N ALA A 41 -2.16 -8.95 5.47
CA ALA A 41 -2.69 -10.28 5.15
C ALA A 41 -1.66 -11.07 4.34
N PRO A 42 -1.42 -12.36 4.64
CA PRO A 42 -0.39 -13.14 3.98
C PRO A 42 -0.44 -13.01 2.45
N TYR A 43 0.71 -12.70 1.85
CA TYR A 43 0.92 -12.51 0.40
C TYR A 43 0.17 -11.34 -0.24
N SER A 44 -0.45 -10.44 0.52
CA SER A 44 -1.23 -9.32 -0.02
C SER A 44 -0.36 -8.12 -0.40
N ILE A 45 0.24 -8.15 -1.61
CA ILE A 45 1.04 -7.03 -2.13
C ILE A 45 0.19 -5.76 -2.31
N ALA A 46 -1.09 -5.90 -2.66
CA ALA A 46 -1.99 -4.77 -2.84
C ALA A 46 -2.24 -4.02 -1.52
N GLN A 47 -2.44 -4.76 -0.41
CA GLN A 47 -2.61 -4.16 0.91
C GLN A 47 -1.32 -3.47 1.38
N ALA A 48 -0.17 -4.14 1.22
CA ALA A 48 1.13 -3.57 1.58
C ALA A 48 1.42 -2.28 0.79
N GLY A 49 1.18 -2.32 -0.52
CA GLY A 49 1.33 -1.16 -1.40
C GLY A 49 0.40 -0.01 -1.02
N PHE A 50 -0.88 -0.29 -0.74
CA PHE A 50 -1.83 0.71 -0.28
C PHE A 50 -1.39 1.39 1.02
N ILE A 51 -0.97 0.62 2.02
CA ILE A 51 -0.53 1.16 3.30
C ILE A 51 0.73 2.02 3.12
N LEU A 52 1.74 1.51 2.40
CA LEU A 52 2.98 2.26 2.15
C LEU A 52 2.71 3.55 1.36
N ARG A 53 1.93 3.50 0.29
CA ARG A 53 1.54 4.64 -0.53
C ARG A 53 1.01 5.80 0.31
N ASN A 54 0.25 5.49 1.37
CA ASN A 54 -0.39 6.48 2.21
C ASN A 54 0.50 7.00 3.36
N CYS A 55 1.71 6.47 3.54
CA CYS A 55 2.58 6.91 4.63
C CYS A 55 4.02 7.24 4.22
N TYR A 56 4.60 6.65 3.14
CA TYR A 56 6.02 6.82 2.86
C TYR A 56 6.42 8.28 2.63
N ARG A 57 5.56 9.08 1.99
CA ARG A 57 5.83 10.52 1.75
C ARG A 57 5.93 11.36 3.02
N ASN A 58 5.51 10.84 4.18
CA ASN A 58 5.67 11.50 5.47
C ASN A 58 7.07 11.29 6.07
N PHE A 59 7.86 10.36 5.51
CA PHE A 59 9.23 10.13 5.92
C PHE A 59 10.19 11.04 5.13
N PRO A 60 11.32 11.45 5.74
CA PRO A 60 12.29 12.31 5.08
C PRO A 60 13.01 11.58 3.93
N GLU A 61 13.60 12.37 3.02
CA GLU A 61 14.48 11.84 1.99
C GLU A 61 15.61 11.00 2.60
N GLY A 62 16.06 10.00 1.87
CA GLY A 62 17.05 9.03 2.33
C GLY A 62 16.49 7.90 3.21
N THR A 63 15.19 7.91 3.54
CA THR A 63 14.56 6.78 4.24
C THR A 63 14.62 5.51 3.39
N ILE A 64 14.84 4.38 4.06
CA ILE A 64 14.94 3.05 3.44
C ILE A 64 13.76 2.21 3.90
N HIS A 65 12.93 1.79 2.96
CA HIS A 65 11.75 0.98 3.22
C HIS A 65 12.01 -0.48 2.85
N ILE A 66 12.02 -1.38 3.82
CA ILE A 66 12.08 -2.83 3.60
C ILE A 66 10.65 -3.37 3.57
N ILE A 67 10.28 -3.98 2.44
CA ILE A 67 8.95 -4.52 2.21
C ILE A 67 9.08 -6.04 2.07
N ALA A 68 8.59 -6.74 3.07
CA ALA A 68 8.74 -8.17 3.24
C ALA A 68 7.38 -8.88 3.14
N VAL A 69 6.77 -8.78 1.97
CA VAL A 69 5.52 -9.45 1.61
C VAL A 69 5.74 -10.22 0.32
N GLU A 70 5.51 -11.53 0.34
CA GLU A 70 5.72 -12.44 -0.80
C GLU A 70 7.14 -12.29 -1.39
N THR A 71 8.16 -12.57 -0.56
CA THR A 71 9.57 -12.30 -0.90
C THR A 71 10.28 -13.46 -1.59
N ILE A 72 9.57 -14.39 -2.20
CA ILE A 72 10.18 -15.51 -2.94
C ILE A 72 10.80 -14.98 -4.23
N GLU A 73 12.11 -15.15 -4.36
CA GLU A 73 12.85 -14.74 -5.55
C GLU A 73 12.65 -15.72 -6.70
N SER A 74 12.55 -15.22 -7.91
CA SER A 74 12.55 -15.98 -9.16
C SER A 74 13.05 -15.13 -10.31
N ASP A 75 13.27 -15.74 -11.48
CA ASP A 75 13.66 -15.02 -12.70
C ASP A 75 12.61 -13.97 -13.11
N VAL A 76 11.33 -14.24 -12.81
CA VAL A 76 10.22 -13.31 -13.10
C VAL A 76 10.09 -12.24 -12.01
N ASN A 77 10.25 -12.63 -10.75
CA ASN A 77 10.11 -11.78 -9.59
C ASN A 77 11.46 -11.67 -8.85
N PRO A 78 12.44 -10.91 -9.37
CA PRO A 78 13.74 -10.76 -8.73
C PRO A 78 13.66 -9.84 -7.51
N HIS A 79 14.66 -9.94 -6.64
CA HIS A 79 14.87 -8.95 -5.59
C HIS A 79 15.45 -7.67 -6.18
N VAL A 80 14.91 -6.51 -5.76
CA VAL A 80 15.34 -5.21 -6.28
C VAL A 80 15.43 -4.14 -5.19
N VAL A 81 16.21 -3.11 -5.49
CA VAL A 81 16.12 -1.81 -4.83
C VAL A 81 15.55 -0.82 -5.83
N VAL A 82 14.54 -0.08 -5.41
CA VAL A 82 13.94 1.01 -6.18
C VAL A 82 14.17 2.32 -5.45
N LYS A 83 14.70 3.33 -6.14
CA LYS A 83 14.79 4.69 -5.66
C LYS A 83 13.66 5.50 -6.27
N ALA A 84 12.82 6.07 -5.41
CA ALA A 84 11.71 6.93 -5.81
C ALA A 84 11.50 8.03 -4.77
N HIS A 85 11.24 9.25 -5.22
CA HIS A 85 11.00 10.42 -4.37
C HIS A 85 12.10 10.66 -3.32
N GLY A 86 13.36 10.44 -3.71
CA GLY A 86 14.51 10.58 -2.82
C GLY A 86 14.63 9.52 -1.74
N GLN A 87 13.82 8.47 -1.76
CA GLN A 87 13.78 7.37 -0.79
C GLN A 87 14.10 6.04 -1.46
N TYR A 88 14.43 5.01 -0.67
CA TYR A 88 14.81 3.68 -1.17
C TYR A 88 13.79 2.63 -0.73
N PHE A 89 13.45 1.72 -1.64
CA PHE A 89 12.50 0.65 -1.40
C PHE A 89 13.13 -0.68 -1.78
N ILE A 90 13.21 -1.60 -0.83
CA ILE A 90 13.84 -2.91 -0.98
C ILE A 90 12.72 -3.96 -0.92
N SER A 91 12.53 -4.71 -1.98
CA SER A 91 11.51 -5.76 -2.07
C SER A 91 11.81 -6.76 -3.19
N THR A 92 10.92 -7.73 -3.32
CA THR A 92 10.75 -8.53 -4.54
C THR A 92 9.97 -7.71 -5.55
N ASP A 93 10.37 -7.74 -6.82
CA ASP A 93 9.63 -7.10 -7.93
C ASP A 93 8.49 -8.02 -8.39
N ASN A 94 7.52 -8.21 -7.50
CA ASN A 94 6.31 -9.00 -7.69
C ASN A 94 5.09 -8.16 -8.10
N GLY A 95 5.32 -6.90 -8.51
CA GLY A 95 4.28 -5.94 -8.88
C GLY A 95 3.90 -4.97 -7.77
N ILE A 96 4.47 -5.10 -6.56
CA ILE A 96 4.13 -4.24 -5.42
C ILE A 96 4.36 -2.75 -5.69
N PHE A 97 5.38 -2.41 -6.47
CA PHE A 97 5.74 -1.01 -6.72
C PHE A 97 4.66 -0.23 -7.50
N SER A 98 3.87 -0.90 -8.35
CA SER A 98 2.75 -0.28 -9.03
C SER A 98 1.60 0.10 -8.08
N HIS A 99 1.52 -0.53 -6.92
CA HIS A 99 0.58 -0.16 -5.85
C HIS A 99 1.08 0.99 -4.98
N ILE A 100 2.40 1.26 -4.97
CA ILE A 100 3.02 2.32 -4.17
C ILE A 100 3.13 3.62 -4.97
N PHE A 101 3.59 3.56 -6.23
CA PHE A 101 3.90 4.72 -7.06
C PHE A 101 2.95 4.84 -8.25
N ASP A 102 2.45 6.07 -8.51
CA ASP A 102 1.68 6.39 -9.71
C ASP A 102 2.55 7.06 -10.78
N ASP A 103 3.62 7.72 -10.36
CA ASP A 103 4.42 8.67 -11.14
C ASP A 103 5.81 8.09 -11.50
N GLY A 104 6.02 6.79 -11.29
CA GLY A 104 7.24 6.09 -11.65
C GLY A 104 8.32 6.14 -10.56
N PHE A 105 9.56 5.92 -10.97
CA PHE A 105 10.74 5.82 -10.10
C PHE A 105 11.96 6.47 -10.76
N GLU A 106 12.96 6.82 -9.95
CA GLU A 106 14.19 7.46 -10.41
C GLU A 106 15.20 6.43 -10.94
N GLU A 107 15.40 5.36 -10.18
CA GLU A 107 16.36 4.30 -10.47
C GLU A 107 15.89 2.98 -9.85
N ALA A 108 16.17 1.86 -10.53
CA ALA A 108 15.99 0.53 -9.96
C ALA A 108 17.19 -0.36 -10.32
N VAL A 109 17.61 -1.21 -9.39
CA VAL A 109 18.68 -2.18 -9.58
C VAL A 109 18.26 -3.56 -9.07
N PHE A 110 18.78 -4.61 -9.69
CA PHE A 110 18.72 -5.95 -9.12
C PHE A 110 19.55 -6.01 -7.83
N ILE A 111 19.18 -6.87 -6.90
CA ILE A 111 20.02 -7.15 -5.75
C ILE A 111 20.94 -8.34 -6.10
N ASP A 112 22.19 -8.03 -6.42
CA ASP A 112 23.25 -9.01 -6.70
C ASP A 112 24.22 -9.08 -5.49
N VAL A 113 23.66 -9.18 -4.31
CA VAL A 113 24.36 -9.27 -3.04
C VAL A 113 24.18 -10.70 -2.49
N GLU A 114 25.31 -11.37 -2.20
CA GLU A 114 25.29 -12.72 -1.63
C GLU A 114 24.57 -12.75 -0.29
N GLN A 115 23.79 -13.80 -0.07
CA GLN A 115 23.19 -14.09 1.24
C GLN A 115 24.27 -14.47 2.24
N ASP A 116 24.01 -14.17 3.52
CA ASP A 116 24.91 -14.52 4.61
C ASP A 116 24.76 -15.99 5.07
N THR A 117 23.75 -16.70 4.55
CA THR A 117 23.47 -18.10 4.89
C THR A 117 23.11 -18.93 3.66
N ASP A 118 23.23 -20.24 3.77
CA ASP A 118 22.80 -21.19 2.73
C ASP A 118 21.29 -21.48 2.75
N PHE A 119 20.52 -20.76 3.61
CA PHE A 119 19.07 -20.92 3.74
C PHE A 119 18.33 -19.81 2.99
N PHE A 120 17.60 -20.15 1.95
CA PHE A 120 16.90 -19.21 1.05
C PHE A 120 15.47 -18.87 1.51
N THR A 121 15.11 -19.22 2.74
CA THR A 121 13.73 -19.03 3.26
C THR A 121 13.54 -17.70 4.00
N PHE A 122 14.59 -16.91 4.21
CA PHE A 122 14.50 -15.64 4.94
C PHE A 122 15.36 -14.54 4.32
N SER A 123 15.14 -14.28 3.03
CA SER A 123 15.88 -13.27 2.25
C SER A 123 15.83 -11.88 2.86
N THR A 124 14.76 -11.53 3.55
CA THR A 124 14.62 -10.22 4.23
C THR A 124 15.70 -10.03 5.30
N ARG A 125 15.99 -11.06 6.10
CA ARG A 125 17.06 -11.03 7.10
C ARG A 125 18.44 -11.08 6.44
N ASP A 126 18.63 -12.01 5.51
CA ASP A 126 19.96 -12.40 5.03
C ASP A 126 20.45 -11.58 3.83
N ARG A 127 19.53 -10.87 3.15
CA ARG A 127 19.86 -10.04 1.98
C ARG A 127 19.31 -8.61 2.09
N PHE A 128 18.00 -8.40 2.36
CA PHE A 128 17.43 -7.05 2.38
C PHE A 128 18.00 -6.19 3.51
N ALA A 129 18.15 -6.74 4.72
CA ALA A 129 18.77 -6.04 5.83
C ALA A 129 20.21 -5.61 5.51
N LYS A 130 21.01 -6.47 4.87
CA LYS A 130 22.37 -6.16 4.42
C LYS A 130 22.38 -5.04 3.37
N VAL A 131 21.49 -5.09 2.39
CA VAL A 131 21.33 -4.02 1.38
C VAL A 131 20.92 -2.71 2.02
N ALA A 132 20.00 -2.73 2.98
CA ALA A 132 19.61 -1.53 3.73
C ALA A 132 20.80 -0.91 4.48
N VAL A 133 21.65 -1.73 5.09
CA VAL A 133 22.89 -1.28 5.76
C VAL A 133 23.86 -0.65 4.74
N MET A 134 24.06 -1.27 3.59
CA MET A 134 24.92 -0.72 2.53
C MET A 134 24.43 0.67 2.08
N ILE A 135 23.14 0.82 1.80
CA ILE A 135 22.53 2.11 1.41
C ILE A 135 22.70 3.14 2.53
N ALA A 136 22.43 2.77 3.78
CA ALA A 136 22.57 3.66 4.94
C ALA A 136 24.02 4.14 5.14
N GLN A 137 25.00 3.34 4.75
CA GLN A 137 26.43 3.67 4.75
C GLN A 137 26.87 4.46 3.52
N GLY A 138 25.95 4.77 2.60
CA GLY A 138 26.22 5.60 1.42
C GLY A 138 26.71 4.84 0.18
N ALA A 139 26.55 3.51 0.13
CA ALA A 139 26.87 2.73 -1.06
C ALA A 139 25.97 3.17 -2.23
N PRO A 140 26.53 3.46 -3.42
CA PRO A 140 25.71 3.74 -4.60
C PRO A 140 25.00 2.48 -5.08
N LEU A 141 23.82 2.63 -5.69
CA LEU A 141 23.02 1.49 -6.16
C LEU A 141 23.78 0.58 -7.15
N SER A 142 24.73 1.13 -7.91
CA SER A 142 25.60 0.37 -8.81
C SER A 142 26.51 -0.66 -8.12
N GLN A 143 26.71 -0.56 -6.81
CA GLN A 143 27.41 -1.58 -6.02
C GLN A 143 26.48 -2.68 -5.49
N ILE A 144 25.18 -2.45 -5.55
CA ILE A 144 24.17 -3.43 -5.12
C ILE A 144 23.84 -4.37 -6.26
N GLY A 145 23.82 -3.88 -7.51
CA GLY A 145 23.62 -4.72 -8.66
C GLY A 145 23.41 -3.95 -9.96
N ALA A 146 23.08 -4.69 -11.01
CA ALA A 146 22.84 -4.14 -12.34
C ALA A 146 21.52 -3.38 -12.40
N LYS A 147 21.46 -2.36 -13.27
CA LYS A 147 20.27 -1.55 -13.50
C LYS A 147 19.10 -2.38 -14.01
N ARG A 148 17.90 -2.11 -13.48
CA ARG A 148 16.63 -2.65 -13.94
C ARG A 148 15.81 -1.55 -14.58
N GLU A 149 15.54 -1.68 -15.87
CA GLU A 149 14.88 -0.63 -16.66
C GLU A 149 13.36 -0.58 -16.45
N ARG A 150 12.74 -1.70 -16.07
CA ARG A 150 11.27 -1.82 -15.90
C ARG A 150 10.96 -2.70 -14.71
N LEU A 151 9.95 -2.30 -13.96
CA LEU A 151 9.39 -3.08 -12.87
C LEU A 151 8.16 -3.84 -13.36
N ASN A 152 7.84 -4.93 -12.67
CA ASN A 152 6.65 -5.72 -12.95
C ASN A 152 5.39 -4.93 -12.60
N ASP A 153 4.33 -5.14 -13.39
CA ASP A 153 3.03 -4.55 -13.15
C ASP A 153 2.22 -5.44 -12.17
N GLY A 154 1.73 -4.85 -11.09
CA GLY A 154 0.89 -5.51 -10.08
C GLY A 154 -0.59 -5.56 -10.43
N GLY A 155 -0.99 -5.04 -11.58
CA GLY A 155 -2.39 -5.05 -12.00
C GLY A 155 -3.29 -4.18 -11.12
N VAL A 156 -2.99 -2.90 -11.00
CA VAL A 156 -3.83 -1.96 -10.24
C VAL A 156 -5.20 -1.82 -10.91
N PHE A 157 -6.26 -2.16 -10.18
CA PHE A 157 -7.63 -2.04 -10.66
C PHE A 157 -8.10 -0.59 -10.58
N CYS A 158 -8.36 0.02 -11.75
CA CYS A 158 -8.99 1.33 -11.82
C CYS A 158 -10.52 1.20 -11.85
N ALA A 159 -11.21 2.17 -11.24
CA ALA A 159 -12.66 2.26 -11.39
C ALA A 159 -13.04 2.51 -12.85
N THR A 160 -14.06 1.82 -13.32
CA THR A 160 -14.57 1.94 -14.69
C THR A 160 -15.70 2.97 -14.78
N VAL A 161 -15.86 3.58 -15.94
CA VAL A 161 -16.92 4.56 -16.20
C VAL A 161 -17.75 4.10 -17.40
N LYS A 162 -19.07 4.03 -17.21
CA LYS A 162 -20.00 3.76 -18.28
C LYS A 162 -21.17 4.72 -18.17
N ASN A 163 -21.33 5.58 -19.18
CA ASN A 163 -22.32 6.65 -19.16
C ASN A 163 -22.16 7.56 -17.93
N ASN A 164 -23.16 7.60 -17.05
CA ASN A 164 -23.21 8.37 -15.82
C ASN A 164 -22.91 7.51 -14.56
N ILE A 165 -22.29 6.34 -14.72
CA ILE A 165 -22.00 5.42 -13.62
C ILE A 165 -20.48 5.24 -13.50
N ILE A 166 -19.96 5.41 -12.30
CA ILE A 166 -18.63 4.94 -11.91
C ILE A 166 -18.81 3.62 -11.17
N GLU A 167 -18.17 2.57 -11.67
CA GLU A 167 -18.11 1.29 -10.98
C GLU A 167 -16.70 1.06 -10.44
N GLY A 168 -16.59 0.98 -9.14
CA GLY A 168 -15.37 0.68 -8.41
C GLY A 168 -15.51 -0.56 -7.55
N ILE A 169 -14.44 -0.87 -6.85
CA ILE A 169 -14.38 -1.99 -5.89
C ILE A 169 -13.78 -1.51 -4.58
N VAL A 170 -14.08 -2.21 -3.50
CA VAL A 170 -13.40 -2.06 -2.21
C VAL A 170 -11.97 -2.59 -2.34
N ILE A 171 -10.97 -1.72 -2.16
CA ILE A 171 -9.54 -2.06 -2.26
C ILE A 171 -8.88 -2.24 -0.89
N HIS A 172 -9.46 -1.65 0.15
CA HIS A 172 -8.96 -1.77 1.52
C HIS A 172 -10.12 -1.65 2.51
N ILE A 173 -10.04 -2.40 3.58
CA ILE A 173 -10.90 -2.26 4.76
C ILE A 173 -9.96 -1.93 5.91
N ASP A 174 -10.17 -0.78 6.56
CA ASP A 174 -9.29 -0.30 7.62
C ASP A 174 -9.59 -0.95 8.99
N ALA A 175 -8.85 -0.54 10.01
CA ALA A 175 -9.01 -1.05 11.38
C ALA A 175 -10.36 -0.69 12.03
N TYR A 176 -11.06 0.30 11.47
CA TYR A 176 -12.40 0.71 11.89
C TYR A 176 -13.52 0.01 11.11
N ASP A 177 -13.16 -0.89 10.18
CA ASP A 177 -14.08 -1.55 9.24
C ASP A 177 -14.66 -0.61 8.18
N ASN A 178 -14.03 0.53 7.92
CA ASN A 178 -14.42 1.43 6.84
C ASN A 178 -13.99 0.86 5.48
N LEU A 179 -14.80 1.12 4.46
CA LEU A 179 -14.58 0.64 3.10
C LEU A 179 -13.86 1.71 2.29
N ILE A 180 -12.62 1.48 1.91
CA ILE A 180 -11.90 2.35 0.99
C ILE A 180 -12.00 1.75 -0.42
N THR A 181 -12.47 2.56 -1.37
CA THR A 181 -12.69 2.12 -2.76
C THR A 181 -11.56 2.56 -3.67
N ASN A 182 -11.53 2.09 -4.92
CA ASN A 182 -10.64 2.60 -5.97
C ASN A 182 -11.24 3.78 -6.76
N ILE A 183 -12.31 4.40 -6.27
CA ILE A 183 -12.93 5.59 -6.87
C ILE A 183 -12.21 6.82 -6.34
N THR A 184 -11.42 7.49 -7.18
CA THR A 184 -10.71 8.71 -6.79
C THR A 184 -11.62 9.93 -6.80
N ARG A 185 -11.30 10.94 -5.96
CA ARG A 185 -11.98 12.25 -5.99
C ARG A 185 -11.96 12.87 -7.38
N LYS A 186 -10.81 12.81 -8.04
CA LYS A 186 -10.66 13.30 -9.41
C LYS A 186 -11.66 12.65 -10.39
N ARG A 187 -11.76 11.31 -10.34
CA ARG A 187 -12.70 10.57 -11.21
C ARG A 187 -14.15 10.88 -10.90
N PHE A 188 -14.48 11.01 -9.63
CA PHE A 188 -15.80 11.39 -9.17
C PHE A 188 -16.22 12.77 -9.71
N ASP A 189 -15.34 13.76 -9.57
CA ASP A 189 -15.59 15.13 -10.03
C ASP A 189 -15.66 15.24 -11.56
N GLU A 190 -14.76 14.54 -12.28
CA GLU A 190 -14.75 14.50 -13.76
C GLU A 190 -16.04 13.94 -14.35
N VAL A 191 -16.58 12.88 -13.76
CA VAL A 191 -17.81 12.25 -14.24
C VAL A 191 -19.04 12.96 -13.71
N GLY A 192 -19.02 13.35 -12.43
CA GLY A 192 -20.16 13.95 -11.75
C GLY A 192 -20.51 15.36 -12.22
N GLN A 193 -19.50 16.20 -12.43
CA GLN A 193 -19.69 17.61 -12.88
C GLN A 193 -20.69 18.39 -12.03
N GLY A 194 -20.73 18.12 -10.71
CA GLY A 194 -21.64 18.75 -9.76
C GLY A 194 -23.09 18.26 -9.77
N ARG A 195 -23.37 17.16 -10.49
CA ARG A 195 -24.71 16.56 -10.50
C ARG A 195 -24.99 15.79 -9.21
N ASP A 196 -26.28 15.69 -8.89
CA ASP A 196 -26.73 14.77 -7.84
C ASP A 196 -26.34 13.33 -8.20
N PHE A 197 -26.12 12.54 -7.17
CA PHE A 197 -25.68 11.16 -7.32
C PHE A 197 -26.32 10.23 -6.26
N VAL A 198 -26.18 8.93 -6.48
CA VAL A 198 -26.47 7.89 -5.51
C VAL A 198 -25.30 6.92 -5.49
N ILE A 199 -24.67 6.75 -4.34
CA ILE A 199 -23.70 5.69 -4.09
C ILE A 199 -24.47 4.43 -3.70
N LYS A 200 -24.22 3.35 -4.41
CA LYS A 200 -24.86 2.05 -4.19
C LYS A 200 -23.83 1.06 -3.65
N VAL A 201 -24.15 0.49 -2.49
CA VAL A 201 -23.32 -0.52 -1.83
C VAL A 201 -24.11 -1.82 -1.83
N LYS A 202 -23.51 -2.91 -2.31
CA LYS A 202 -24.15 -4.22 -2.44
C LYS A 202 -25.44 -4.14 -3.30
N GLY A 203 -25.32 -3.55 -4.46
CA GLY A 203 -26.44 -3.23 -5.33
C GLY A 203 -27.28 -2.09 -4.76
N ASP A 204 -28.60 -2.24 -4.76
CA ASP A 204 -29.55 -1.25 -4.22
C ASP A 204 -29.88 -1.47 -2.75
N LEU A 205 -29.17 -2.37 -2.04
CA LEU A 205 -29.49 -2.69 -0.65
C LEU A 205 -29.18 -1.52 0.29
N TYR A 206 -28.08 -0.81 0.02
CA TYR A 206 -27.68 0.37 0.79
C TYR A 206 -27.34 1.50 -0.17
N THR A 207 -27.88 2.70 0.09
CA THR A 207 -27.66 3.88 -0.75
C THR A 207 -27.27 5.08 0.11
N ILE A 208 -26.38 5.91 -0.45
CA ILE A 208 -25.94 7.19 0.14
C ILE A 208 -26.03 8.24 -0.96
N GLU A 209 -26.67 9.38 -0.68
CA GLU A 209 -26.97 10.41 -1.69
C GLU A 209 -26.18 11.70 -1.47
N GLU A 210 -25.41 11.78 -0.40
CA GLU A 210 -24.63 12.95 -0.03
C GLU A 210 -23.19 12.57 0.31
N LEU A 211 -22.25 13.49 0.07
CA LEU A 211 -20.88 13.41 0.59
C LEU A 211 -20.78 14.26 1.85
N SER A 212 -20.17 13.71 2.87
CA SER A 212 -19.82 14.38 4.11
C SER A 212 -18.40 14.91 4.09
N GLU A 213 -18.09 15.88 4.94
CA GLU A 213 -16.73 16.35 5.19
C GLU A 213 -16.09 15.61 6.37
N SER A 214 -16.92 15.14 7.31
CA SER A 214 -16.53 14.43 8.53
C SER A 214 -17.44 13.24 8.79
N TYR A 215 -16.95 12.28 9.59
CA TYR A 215 -17.77 11.15 10.06
C TYR A 215 -18.92 11.60 10.96
N ASP A 216 -18.74 12.71 11.70
CA ASP A 216 -19.72 13.24 12.64
C ASP A 216 -20.83 14.09 11.97
N ASP A 217 -20.83 14.21 10.65
CA ASP A 217 -21.89 14.91 9.90
C ASP A 217 -23.20 14.11 9.85
N VAL A 218 -23.19 12.86 10.28
CA VAL A 218 -24.35 11.98 10.37
C VAL A 218 -24.51 11.42 11.78
N ASP A 219 -25.72 10.95 12.13
CA ASP A 219 -25.96 10.35 13.43
C ASP A 219 -25.21 9.02 13.61
N PRO A 220 -24.94 8.58 14.86
CA PRO A 220 -24.36 7.25 15.12
C PRO A 220 -25.17 6.12 14.47
N LEU A 221 -24.46 5.19 13.81
CA LEU A 221 -24.95 4.07 13.01
C LEU A 221 -25.48 4.45 11.62
N ASP A 222 -25.53 5.72 11.27
CA ASP A 222 -25.86 6.13 9.92
C ASP A 222 -24.66 6.00 8.96
N PRO A 223 -24.91 5.68 7.68
CA PRO A 223 -23.86 5.57 6.69
C PRO A 223 -23.35 6.95 6.27
N VAL A 224 -22.03 7.05 6.13
CA VAL A 224 -21.34 8.25 5.69
C VAL A 224 -20.45 7.93 4.50
N ALA A 225 -20.40 8.82 3.52
CA ALA A 225 -19.49 8.75 2.39
C ALA A 225 -18.65 10.02 2.33
N LEU A 226 -17.34 9.89 2.24
CA LEU A 226 -16.40 11.01 2.17
C LEU A 226 -15.17 10.64 1.34
N PHE A 227 -14.34 11.63 1.03
CA PHE A 227 -13.03 11.38 0.45
C PHE A 227 -11.97 11.56 1.54
N GLY A 228 -11.34 10.45 1.93
CA GLY A 228 -10.27 10.44 2.92
C GLY A 228 -8.99 11.11 2.40
N THR A 229 -7.99 11.26 3.27
CA THR A 229 -6.67 11.83 2.94
C THR A 229 -5.91 11.05 1.87
N HIS A 230 -6.26 9.80 1.65
CA HIS A 230 -5.75 8.95 0.57
C HIS A 230 -6.33 9.29 -0.82
N GLY A 231 -7.31 10.21 -0.89
CA GLY A 231 -7.91 10.67 -2.14
C GLY A 231 -8.95 9.74 -2.77
N TYR A 232 -9.32 8.64 -2.10
CA TYR A 232 -10.34 7.70 -2.54
C TYR A 232 -11.67 7.91 -1.81
N LEU A 233 -12.77 7.50 -2.47
CA LEU A 233 -14.07 7.42 -1.83
C LEU A 233 -14.04 6.38 -0.73
N GLU A 234 -14.34 6.82 0.47
CA GLU A 234 -14.48 6.02 1.67
C GLU A 234 -15.95 5.98 2.09
N ILE A 235 -16.38 4.82 2.54
CA ILE A 235 -17.76 4.59 3.02
C ILE A 235 -17.65 3.94 4.39
N ALA A 236 -18.32 4.52 5.36
CA ALA A 236 -18.28 4.09 6.76
C ALA A 236 -19.67 4.10 7.41
N LEU A 237 -19.76 3.51 8.58
CA LEU A 237 -20.87 3.75 9.51
C LEU A 237 -20.36 4.57 10.69
N ASN A 238 -20.99 5.69 11.00
CA ASN A 238 -20.56 6.50 12.13
C ASN A 238 -20.63 5.69 13.43
N HIS A 239 -19.51 5.60 14.16
CA HIS A 239 -19.34 4.80 15.40
C HIS A 239 -19.67 3.30 15.28
N ALA A 240 -19.58 2.69 14.07
CA ALA A 240 -19.86 1.28 13.89
C ALA A 240 -18.96 0.62 12.83
N LYS A 241 -18.97 -0.70 12.79
CA LYS A 241 -18.16 -1.54 11.90
C LYS A 241 -18.92 -1.86 10.62
N MET A 242 -18.69 -1.09 9.55
CA MET A 242 -19.46 -1.19 8.32
C MET A 242 -19.27 -2.51 7.59
N ALA A 243 -18.02 -2.91 7.31
CA ALA A 243 -17.74 -4.11 6.54
C ALA A 243 -18.39 -5.34 7.19
N SER A 244 -18.21 -5.50 8.50
CA SER A 244 -18.77 -6.63 9.27
C SER A 244 -20.30 -6.60 9.33
N LEU A 245 -20.90 -5.45 9.58
CA LEU A 245 -22.35 -5.33 9.74
C LEU A 245 -23.11 -5.51 8.41
N TRP A 246 -22.58 -4.99 7.33
CA TRP A 246 -23.21 -5.08 6.03
C TRP A 246 -22.74 -6.28 5.20
N GLY A 247 -21.75 -7.03 5.70
CA GLY A 247 -21.21 -8.20 5.03
C GLY A 247 -20.56 -7.82 3.70
N ILE A 248 -19.67 -6.83 3.76
CA ILE A 248 -18.91 -6.32 2.62
C ILE A 248 -17.47 -6.81 2.74
N ASP A 249 -16.95 -7.34 1.66
CA ASP A 249 -15.59 -7.86 1.57
C ASP A 249 -14.73 -7.05 0.60
N LEU A 250 -13.42 -7.30 0.63
CA LEU A 250 -12.51 -6.81 -0.42
C LEU A 250 -13.03 -7.23 -1.80
N ARG A 251 -12.89 -6.34 -2.78
CA ARG A 251 -13.40 -6.47 -4.16
C ARG A 251 -14.92 -6.41 -4.32
N SER A 252 -15.68 -6.19 -3.24
CA SER A 252 -17.12 -5.88 -3.37
C SER A 252 -17.31 -4.65 -4.26
N THR A 253 -18.30 -4.70 -5.13
CA THR A 253 -18.60 -3.62 -6.08
C THR A 253 -19.29 -2.45 -5.40
N ILE A 254 -18.82 -1.25 -5.70
CA ILE A 254 -19.43 0.02 -5.33
C ILE A 254 -19.75 0.78 -6.61
N GLN A 255 -20.97 1.29 -6.72
CA GLN A 255 -21.39 2.11 -7.86
C GLN A 255 -21.75 3.51 -7.41
N VAL A 256 -21.29 4.51 -8.17
CA VAL A 256 -21.77 5.89 -8.06
C VAL A 256 -22.55 6.19 -9.31
N VAL A 257 -23.86 6.42 -9.15
CA VAL A 257 -24.81 6.70 -10.25
C VAL A 257 -25.18 8.17 -10.20
N PHE A 258 -24.76 8.94 -11.21
CA PHE A 258 -25.11 10.35 -11.32
C PHE A 258 -26.47 10.50 -12.01
N LYS A 259 -27.30 11.45 -11.55
CA LYS A 259 -28.57 11.78 -12.19
C LYS A 259 -28.33 12.33 -13.60
N GLU A 260 -29.27 12.13 -14.51
CA GLU A 260 -29.21 12.76 -15.84
C GLU A 260 -29.25 14.28 -15.70
N PRO A 261 -28.58 15.03 -16.62
CA PRO A 261 -28.56 16.49 -16.56
C PRO A 261 -29.92 17.11 -16.74
#